data_d8bcac07878ab63c1786931417b1d9d8
#
_entry.id   d8bcac07878ab63c1786931417b1d9d8
#
_cell.length_a   1.000
_cell.length_b   1.000
_cell.length_c   1.000
_cell.angle_alpha   90.00
_cell.angle_beta   90.00
_cell.angle_gamma   90.00
#
_symmetry.space_group_name_H-M   'P 1'
#
loop_
_entity.id
_entity.type
_entity.pdbx_description
1 polymer ?
#
loop_
_entity_poly.entity_id
_entity_poly.type
_entity_poly.pdbx_seq_one_letter_code
_entity_poly.pdbx_strand_id
1 'polypeptide(L)'
;MLKEERFSRIIELVNERGSVKTVEISEDLNTSLATVRRDLNELDSLNKIKKVFGGASSIKNAQFVGIEEKLENKITKNIDQKNSIGAYAAALISDYDFVYMDTGTSVEAMIPYIDANNTSFVTNSIYIANKLSARDFKVFILPGEFKSETGAIVGASTCDYLDGFNFSIGFLGANGIQEEVGFTTPDMNEAMVKSRAISRCKKVYVLADSSKFGKIFQVSFSKDPDLEIITDSLGDDTKIYVRKYKEDKWYIP
;
A
#
# COMPACT_ATOMS: atom_id res chain seq x y z
N MET A 1 -1.13 -20.35 -29.93
CA MET A 1 -0.25 -19.17 -29.89
C MET A 1 1.17 -19.64 -29.62
N LEU A 2 2.13 -19.21 -30.43
CA LEU A 2 3.54 -19.52 -30.25
C LEU A 2 4.10 -18.81 -28.99
N LYS A 3 5.17 -19.34 -28.42
CA LYS A 3 5.78 -18.77 -27.20
C LYS A 3 6.20 -17.32 -27.40
N GLU A 4 6.80 -16.99 -28.52
CA GLU A 4 7.26 -15.65 -28.86
C GLU A 4 6.10 -14.65 -29.00
N GLU A 5 4.98 -15.09 -29.57
CA GLU A 5 3.75 -14.28 -29.67
C GLU A 5 3.17 -14.01 -28.28
N ARG A 6 3.14 -15.02 -27.39
CA ARG A 6 2.72 -14.82 -26.00
C ARG A 6 3.60 -13.84 -25.27
N PHE A 7 4.92 -13.95 -25.42
CA PHE A 7 5.89 -13.03 -24.81
C PHE A 7 5.66 -11.60 -25.27
N SER A 8 5.50 -11.38 -26.58
CA SER A 8 5.22 -10.05 -27.13
C SER A 8 3.92 -9.48 -26.56
N ARG A 9 2.87 -10.30 -26.50
CA ARG A 9 1.57 -9.87 -25.98
C ARG A 9 1.61 -9.57 -24.47
N ILE A 10 2.33 -10.39 -23.69
CA ILE A 10 2.56 -10.12 -22.25
C ILE A 10 3.28 -8.79 -22.05
N ILE A 11 4.36 -8.55 -22.79
CA ILE A 11 5.14 -7.31 -22.70
C ILE A 11 4.26 -6.10 -23.07
N GLU A 12 3.48 -6.20 -24.13
CA GLU A 12 2.56 -5.16 -24.57
C GLU A 12 1.53 -4.82 -23.48
N LEU A 13 0.80 -5.82 -22.96
CA LEU A 13 -0.17 -5.66 -21.88
C LEU A 13 0.44 -5.03 -20.63
N VAL A 14 1.63 -5.50 -20.24
CA VAL A 14 2.34 -5.00 -19.08
C VAL A 14 2.80 -3.56 -19.29
N ASN A 15 3.25 -3.21 -20.50
CA ASN A 15 3.67 -1.84 -20.82
C ASN A 15 2.49 -0.88 -20.94
N GLU A 16 1.35 -1.31 -21.46
CA GLU A 16 0.14 -0.50 -21.58
C GLU A 16 -0.52 -0.20 -20.22
N ARG A 17 -0.57 -1.21 -19.34
CA ARG A 17 -1.30 -1.12 -18.06
C ARG A 17 -0.39 -0.81 -16.87
N GLY A 18 0.94 -0.79 -17.08
CA GLY A 18 1.95 -0.58 -16.04
C GLY A 18 2.18 -1.81 -15.15
N SER A 19 1.11 -2.48 -14.74
CA SER A 19 1.11 -3.78 -14.06
C SER A 19 -0.13 -4.58 -14.43
N VAL A 20 0.01 -5.93 -14.52
CA VAL A 20 -1.09 -6.82 -14.94
C VAL A 20 -1.05 -8.09 -14.07
N LYS A 21 -2.22 -8.53 -13.61
CA LYS A 21 -2.36 -9.76 -12.83
C LYS A 21 -2.13 -11.00 -13.70
N THR A 22 -1.57 -12.06 -13.12
CA THR A 22 -1.40 -13.36 -13.81
C THR A 22 -2.72 -13.91 -14.34
N VAL A 23 -3.83 -13.68 -13.62
CA VAL A 23 -5.18 -14.11 -14.02
C VAL A 23 -5.62 -13.35 -15.27
N GLU A 24 -5.49 -12.03 -15.30
CA GLU A 24 -5.84 -11.19 -16.45
C GLU A 24 -5.04 -11.58 -17.70
N ILE A 25 -3.73 -11.86 -17.53
CA ILE A 25 -2.88 -12.37 -18.62
C ILE A 25 -3.37 -13.74 -19.10
N SER A 26 -3.75 -14.62 -18.18
CA SER A 26 -4.28 -15.95 -18.49
C SER A 26 -5.56 -15.89 -19.31
N GLU A 27 -6.46 -14.97 -18.98
CA GLU A 27 -7.72 -14.72 -19.68
C GLU A 27 -7.47 -14.10 -21.06
N ASP A 28 -6.67 -13.02 -21.15
CA ASP A 28 -6.36 -12.33 -22.42
C ASP A 28 -5.69 -13.26 -23.42
N LEU A 29 -4.81 -14.16 -22.95
CA LEU A 29 -4.07 -15.10 -23.79
C LEU A 29 -4.77 -16.45 -23.97
N ASN A 30 -5.92 -16.66 -23.33
CA ASN A 30 -6.63 -17.94 -23.27
C ASN A 30 -5.67 -19.13 -22.98
N THR A 31 -4.83 -19.00 -21.94
CA THR A 31 -3.83 -19.99 -21.55
C THR A 31 -3.83 -20.26 -20.05
N SER A 32 -3.20 -21.37 -19.62
CA SER A 32 -3.23 -21.74 -18.20
C SER A 32 -2.38 -20.80 -17.33
N LEU A 33 -2.79 -20.60 -16.07
CA LEU A 33 -2.01 -19.86 -15.07
C LEU A 33 -0.59 -20.41 -14.90
N ALA A 34 -0.40 -21.74 -15.02
CA ALA A 34 0.90 -22.38 -14.93
C ALA A 34 1.81 -21.97 -16.10
N THR A 35 1.26 -21.85 -17.31
CA THR A 35 1.98 -21.38 -18.49
C THR A 35 2.36 -19.91 -18.31
N VAL A 36 1.41 -19.05 -17.91
CA VAL A 36 1.68 -17.63 -17.67
C VAL A 36 2.78 -17.45 -16.62
N ARG A 37 2.73 -18.17 -15.50
CA ARG A 37 3.77 -18.08 -14.46
C ARG A 37 5.16 -18.45 -14.99
N ARG A 38 5.26 -19.45 -15.89
CA ARG A 38 6.51 -19.83 -16.53
C ARG A 38 7.00 -18.73 -17.49
N ASP A 39 6.10 -18.20 -18.31
CA ASP A 39 6.39 -17.14 -19.26
C ASP A 39 6.86 -15.86 -18.53
N LEU A 40 6.20 -15.50 -17.43
CA LEU A 40 6.60 -14.36 -16.59
C LEU A 40 7.98 -14.56 -15.95
N ASN A 41 8.30 -15.78 -15.47
CA ASN A 41 9.64 -16.08 -14.94
C ASN A 41 10.72 -15.87 -16.00
N GLU A 42 10.50 -16.36 -17.21
CA GLU A 42 11.46 -16.25 -18.29
C GLU A 42 11.61 -14.80 -18.80
N LEU A 43 10.50 -14.07 -18.94
CA LEU A 43 10.52 -12.66 -19.32
C LEU A 43 11.21 -11.77 -18.27
N ASP A 44 11.06 -12.08 -17.00
CA ASP A 44 11.78 -11.42 -15.90
C ASP A 44 13.29 -11.71 -15.96
N SER A 45 13.67 -12.99 -16.16
CA SER A 45 15.08 -13.37 -16.33
C SER A 45 15.75 -12.72 -17.55
N LEU A 46 14.97 -12.42 -18.59
CA LEU A 46 15.39 -11.70 -19.78
C LEU A 46 15.35 -10.17 -19.62
N ASN A 47 15.01 -9.66 -18.43
CA ASN A 47 14.82 -8.23 -18.16
C ASN A 47 13.84 -7.56 -19.15
N LYS A 48 12.76 -8.22 -19.55
CA LYS A 48 11.72 -7.70 -20.45
C LYS A 48 10.52 -7.14 -19.69
N ILE A 49 10.25 -7.70 -18.53
CA ILE A 49 9.27 -7.27 -17.54
C ILE A 49 9.89 -7.42 -16.15
N LYS A 50 9.26 -6.83 -15.13
CA LYS A 50 9.56 -7.15 -13.74
C LYS A 50 8.43 -8.03 -13.21
N LYS A 51 8.75 -9.28 -12.86
CA LYS A 51 7.80 -10.14 -12.19
C LYS A 51 7.55 -9.57 -10.79
N VAL A 52 6.28 -9.32 -10.50
CA VAL A 52 5.81 -8.92 -9.18
C VAL A 52 4.90 -10.01 -8.63
N PHE A 53 4.55 -9.89 -7.36
CA PHE A 53 3.67 -10.87 -6.74
C PHE A 53 2.32 -10.96 -7.47
N GLY A 54 1.99 -12.19 -7.97
CA GLY A 54 0.74 -12.49 -8.68
C GLY A 54 0.58 -11.86 -10.07
N GLY A 55 1.66 -11.29 -10.66
CA GLY A 55 1.61 -10.66 -11.98
C GLY A 55 2.95 -10.19 -12.49
N ALA A 56 2.92 -9.16 -13.31
CA ALA A 56 4.10 -8.50 -13.85
C ALA A 56 3.92 -6.99 -13.91
N SER A 57 5.02 -6.26 -13.77
CA SER A 57 5.10 -4.81 -14.00
C SER A 57 6.10 -4.50 -15.12
N SER A 58 5.90 -3.35 -15.78
CA SER A 58 6.79 -2.87 -16.82
C SER A 58 8.15 -2.45 -16.26
N ILE A 59 9.23 -2.89 -16.92
CA ILE A 59 10.59 -2.40 -16.61
C ILE A 59 10.76 -0.96 -17.11
N LYS A 60 10.10 -0.62 -18.21
CA LYS A 60 10.28 0.69 -18.87
C LYS A 60 9.49 1.83 -18.23
N ASN A 61 8.49 1.49 -17.42
CA ASN A 61 7.64 2.47 -16.80
C ASN A 61 7.36 2.08 -15.35
N ALA A 62 8.20 2.50 -14.45
CA ALA A 62 7.69 3.03 -13.22
C ALA A 62 6.68 4.10 -13.64
N GLN A 63 5.39 3.80 -13.58
CA GLN A 63 4.36 4.70 -14.10
C GLN A 63 4.36 5.95 -13.21
N PHE A 64 4.95 7.02 -13.72
CA PHE A 64 4.89 8.30 -13.04
C PHE A 64 3.44 8.79 -13.10
N VAL A 65 2.76 8.74 -11.97
CA VAL A 65 1.36 9.14 -11.87
C VAL A 65 1.31 10.57 -11.38
N GLY A 66 1.00 11.50 -12.28
CA GLY A 66 0.99 12.93 -11.99
C GLY A 66 -0.24 13.45 -11.25
N ILE A 67 -1.29 12.63 -11.10
CA ILE A 67 -2.58 13.09 -10.56
C ILE A 67 -2.97 12.27 -9.34
N GLU A 68 -3.31 12.96 -8.24
CA GLU A 68 -3.89 12.31 -7.08
C GLU A 68 -5.32 11.86 -7.38
N GLU A 69 -5.62 10.61 -7.08
CA GLU A 69 -6.98 10.08 -7.18
C GLU A 69 -7.81 10.58 -6.00
N LYS A 70 -9.00 11.12 -6.28
CA LYS A 70 -9.93 11.58 -5.24
C LYS A 70 -10.29 10.45 -4.27
N LEU A 71 -10.52 10.80 -3.01
CA LEU A 71 -10.86 9.83 -1.95
C LEU A 71 -12.08 8.97 -2.31
N GLU A 72 -13.12 9.57 -2.89
CA GLU A 72 -14.35 8.89 -3.31
C GLU A 72 -14.07 7.71 -4.25
N ASN A 73 -13.14 7.90 -5.20
CA ASN A 73 -12.73 6.84 -6.13
C ASN A 73 -11.87 5.76 -5.43
N LYS A 74 -11.03 6.18 -4.47
CA LYS A 74 -10.20 5.24 -3.69
C LYS A 74 -11.06 4.33 -2.80
N ILE A 75 -12.17 4.84 -2.23
CA ILE A 75 -13.06 4.09 -1.34
C ILE A 75 -13.68 2.88 -2.07
N THR A 76 -14.09 3.06 -3.32
CA THR A 76 -14.82 2.03 -4.09
C THR A 76 -13.93 1.02 -4.81
N LYS A 77 -12.61 1.26 -4.86
CA LYS A 77 -11.65 0.36 -5.54
C LYS A 77 -11.04 -0.64 -4.60
N ASN A 78 -10.88 -1.89 -5.07
CA ASN A 78 -10.19 -2.98 -4.38
C ASN A 78 -10.68 -3.19 -2.94
N ILE A 79 -12.02 -3.16 -2.75
CA ILE A 79 -12.66 -3.21 -1.42
C ILE A 79 -12.30 -4.51 -0.71
N ASP A 80 -12.40 -5.65 -1.38
CA ASP A 80 -12.14 -6.96 -0.79
C ASP A 80 -10.67 -7.10 -0.36
N GLN A 81 -9.74 -6.63 -1.20
CA GLN A 81 -8.32 -6.60 -0.87
C GLN A 81 -8.03 -5.73 0.35
N LYS A 82 -8.59 -4.51 0.40
CA LYS A 82 -8.44 -3.62 1.54
C LYS A 82 -9.03 -4.20 2.82
N ASN A 83 -10.19 -4.85 2.74
CA ASN A 83 -10.81 -5.51 3.88
C ASN A 83 -9.93 -6.65 4.41
N SER A 84 -9.38 -7.47 3.51
CA SER A 84 -8.48 -8.57 3.89
C SER A 84 -7.18 -8.04 4.51
N ILE A 85 -6.55 -7.01 3.90
CA ILE A 85 -5.38 -6.30 4.45
C ILE A 85 -5.72 -5.70 5.81
N GLY A 86 -6.86 -5.02 5.91
CA GLY A 86 -7.32 -4.38 7.13
C GLY A 86 -7.57 -5.35 8.27
N ALA A 87 -8.21 -6.49 7.99
CA ALA A 87 -8.45 -7.53 8.98
C ALA A 87 -7.14 -8.12 9.53
N TYR A 88 -6.18 -8.39 8.63
CA TYR A 88 -4.86 -8.87 9.06
C TYR A 88 -4.11 -7.82 9.89
N ALA A 89 -4.08 -6.57 9.43
CA ALA A 89 -3.39 -5.48 10.12
C ALA A 89 -4.02 -5.18 11.50
N ALA A 90 -5.34 -5.24 11.61
CA ALA A 90 -6.04 -5.05 12.88
C ALA A 90 -5.66 -6.10 13.93
N ALA A 91 -5.44 -7.36 13.51
CA ALA A 91 -5.02 -8.44 14.40
C ALA A 91 -3.58 -8.27 14.98
N LEU A 92 -2.80 -7.32 14.45
CA LEU A 92 -1.47 -7.00 14.97
C LEU A 92 -1.50 -5.99 16.14
N ILE A 93 -2.66 -5.39 16.39
CA ILE A 93 -2.85 -4.46 17.50
C ILE A 93 -3.10 -5.27 18.78
N SER A 94 -2.33 -4.99 19.81
CA SER A 94 -2.45 -5.61 21.12
C SER A 94 -3.14 -4.68 22.11
N ASP A 95 -3.64 -5.25 23.21
CA ASP A 95 -4.16 -4.48 24.34
C ASP A 95 -3.11 -3.50 24.85
N TYR A 96 -3.54 -2.30 25.22
CA TYR A 96 -2.71 -1.19 25.69
C TYR A 96 -1.74 -0.59 24.66
N ASP A 97 -1.87 -0.93 23.38
CA ASP A 97 -1.08 -0.28 22.34
C ASP A 97 -1.42 1.22 22.21
N PHE A 98 -0.41 1.99 21.84
CA PHE A 98 -0.55 3.37 21.41
C PHE A 98 -0.29 3.43 19.92
N VAL A 99 -1.36 3.56 19.14
CA VAL A 99 -1.40 3.28 17.70
C VAL A 99 -1.45 4.57 16.90
N TYR A 100 -0.59 4.70 15.88
CA TYR A 100 -0.75 5.70 14.84
C TYR A 100 -1.49 5.12 13.64
N MET A 101 -2.54 5.81 13.17
CA MET A 101 -3.26 5.47 11.96
C MET A 101 -3.25 6.65 10.99
N ASP A 102 -2.56 6.46 9.87
CA ASP A 102 -2.43 7.45 8.81
C ASP A 102 -3.72 7.55 7.96
N THR A 103 -3.89 8.67 7.27
CA THR A 103 -4.98 8.83 6.32
C THR A 103 -4.84 7.86 5.14
N GLY A 104 -5.86 7.06 4.90
CA GLY A 104 -5.89 6.16 3.74
C GLY A 104 -6.98 5.10 3.84
N THR A 105 -7.56 4.74 2.69
CA THR A 105 -8.68 3.80 2.65
C THR A 105 -8.31 2.37 3.05
N SER A 106 -7.06 1.95 2.88
CA SER A 106 -6.57 0.65 3.37
C SER A 106 -6.40 0.65 4.88
N VAL A 107 -5.95 1.78 5.47
CA VAL A 107 -5.84 1.95 6.92
C VAL A 107 -7.23 2.05 7.55
N GLU A 108 -8.13 2.78 6.92
CA GLU A 108 -9.53 2.90 7.36
C GLU A 108 -10.25 1.53 7.40
N ALA A 109 -9.94 0.64 6.45
CA ALA A 109 -10.51 -0.70 6.37
C ALA A 109 -10.14 -1.62 7.55
N MET A 110 -9.15 -1.25 8.37
CA MET A 110 -8.83 -1.96 9.62
C MET A 110 -9.92 -1.81 10.69
N ILE A 111 -10.58 -0.64 10.72
CA ILE A 111 -11.39 -0.22 11.86
C ILE A 111 -12.48 -1.23 12.27
N PRO A 112 -13.23 -1.86 11.35
CA PRO A 112 -14.24 -2.86 11.71
C PRO A 112 -13.69 -4.08 12.43
N TYR A 113 -12.39 -4.39 12.23
CA TYR A 113 -11.74 -5.62 12.70
C TYR A 113 -10.89 -5.42 13.96
N ILE A 114 -10.74 -4.18 14.45
CA ILE A 114 -9.95 -3.92 15.67
C ILE A 114 -10.69 -4.51 16.87
N ASP A 115 -10.02 -5.42 17.59
CA ASP A 115 -10.52 -6.06 18.81
C ASP A 115 -9.43 -6.02 19.88
N ALA A 116 -9.09 -4.80 20.31
CA ALA A 116 -8.05 -4.56 21.31
C ALA A 116 -8.59 -3.62 22.41
N ASN A 117 -8.33 -3.99 23.66
CA ASN A 117 -8.84 -3.25 24.82
C ASN A 117 -7.83 -2.21 25.31
N ASN A 118 -8.33 -1.13 25.91
CA ASN A 118 -7.49 -0.06 26.49
C ASN A 118 -6.47 0.55 25.51
N THR A 119 -6.71 0.39 24.21
CA THR A 119 -5.88 0.93 23.12
C THR A 119 -6.24 2.38 22.86
N SER A 120 -5.22 3.20 22.60
CA SER A 120 -5.41 4.60 22.22
C SER A 120 -4.87 4.85 20.83
N PHE A 121 -5.57 5.65 20.06
CA PHE A 121 -5.26 5.93 18.66
C PHE A 121 -4.92 7.41 18.45
N VAL A 122 -3.94 7.67 17.60
CA VAL A 122 -3.64 9.00 17.07
C VAL A 122 -3.76 8.94 15.56
N THR A 123 -4.42 9.90 14.97
CA THR A 123 -4.60 9.96 13.51
C THR A 123 -4.56 11.39 13.00
N ASN A 124 -4.12 11.53 11.74
CA ASN A 124 -4.26 12.77 10.98
C ASN A 124 -5.46 12.72 10.01
N SER A 125 -6.41 11.80 10.22
CA SER A 125 -7.62 11.66 9.40
C SER A 125 -8.88 11.94 10.20
N ILE A 126 -9.68 12.89 9.74
CA ILE A 126 -10.99 13.19 10.34
C ILE A 126 -11.94 11.99 10.19
N TYR A 127 -11.90 11.30 9.05
CA TYR A 127 -12.77 10.14 8.80
C TYR A 127 -12.41 8.96 9.71
N ILE A 128 -11.13 8.66 9.88
CA ILE A 128 -10.66 7.60 10.78
C ILE A 128 -11.00 7.95 12.24
N ALA A 129 -10.76 9.20 12.65
CA ALA A 129 -11.10 9.65 14.00
C ALA A 129 -12.58 9.44 14.33
N ASN A 130 -13.47 9.84 13.43
CA ASN A 130 -14.90 9.65 13.59
C ASN A 130 -15.31 8.18 13.71
N LYS A 131 -14.75 7.32 12.85
CA LYS A 131 -15.07 5.87 12.84
C LYS A 131 -14.56 5.17 14.10
N LEU A 132 -13.36 5.50 14.56
CA LEU A 132 -12.80 4.94 15.80
C LEU A 132 -13.61 5.42 17.03
N SER A 133 -13.95 6.71 17.08
CA SER A 133 -14.78 7.28 18.15
C SER A 133 -16.18 6.65 18.20
N ALA A 134 -16.78 6.34 17.05
CA ALA A 134 -18.07 5.65 16.98
C ALA A 134 -18.01 4.19 17.52
N ARG A 135 -16.81 3.66 17.75
CA ARG A 135 -16.57 2.37 18.40
C ARG A 135 -16.03 2.51 19.83
N ASP A 136 -16.20 3.66 20.42
CA ASP A 136 -15.79 4.00 21.80
C ASP A 136 -14.29 3.90 22.07
N PHE A 137 -13.44 3.91 21.02
CA PHE A 137 -11.99 4.00 21.20
C PHE A 137 -11.56 5.41 21.63
N LYS A 138 -10.50 5.47 22.44
CA LYS A 138 -9.84 6.74 22.77
C LYS A 138 -9.01 7.21 21.58
N VAL A 139 -9.39 8.37 21.01
CA VAL A 139 -8.80 8.90 19.78
C VAL A 139 -8.28 10.31 20.00
N PHE A 140 -7.07 10.56 19.53
CA PHE A 140 -6.48 11.88 19.40
C PHE A 140 -6.35 12.25 17.93
N ILE A 141 -6.87 13.42 17.56
CA ILE A 141 -6.67 13.95 16.21
C ILE A 141 -5.53 14.96 16.22
N LEU A 142 -4.64 14.86 15.22
CA LEU A 142 -3.52 15.79 15.10
C LEU A 142 -4.00 17.17 14.64
N PRO A 143 -3.38 18.27 15.14
CA PRO A 143 -3.65 19.61 14.64
C PRO A 143 -2.98 19.84 13.28
N GLY A 144 -3.51 20.76 12.48
CA GLY A 144 -2.89 21.16 11.21
C GLY A 144 -3.87 21.69 10.18
N GLU A 145 -3.42 21.79 8.95
CA GLU A 145 -4.24 22.19 7.81
C GLU A 145 -5.08 21.01 7.31
N PHE A 146 -6.37 21.25 7.10
CA PHE A 146 -7.27 20.24 6.56
C PHE A 146 -7.24 20.23 5.03
N LYS A 147 -6.82 19.09 4.46
CA LYS A 147 -6.82 18.83 3.03
C LYS A 147 -8.10 18.11 2.63
N SER A 148 -9.02 18.81 1.98
CA SER A 148 -10.37 18.32 1.62
C SER A 148 -10.34 17.11 0.67
N GLU A 149 -9.36 17.03 -0.25
CA GLU A 149 -9.25 15.99 -1.26
C GLU A 149 -9.05 14.59 -0.67
N THR A 150 -8.37 14.51 0.47
CA THR A 150 -8.01 13.25 1.12
C THR A 150 -8.58 13.11 2.53
N GLY A 151 -9.11 14.20 3.10
CA GLY A 151 -9.56 14.25 4.50
C GLY A 151 -8.40 14.20 5.50
N ALA A 152 -7.19 14.49 5.03
CA ALA A 152 -5.99 14.50 5.84
C ALA A 152 -5.79 15.82 6.55
N ILE A 153 -5.20 15.77 7.73
CA ILE A 153 -4.63 16.93 8.41
C ILE A 153 -3.12 16.87 8.17
N VAL A 154 -2.55 17.96 7.66
CA VAL A 154 -1.16 18.03 7.20
C VAL A 154 -0.48 19.33 7.63
N GLY A 155 0.80 19.46 7.31
CA GLY A 155 1.59 20.67 7.53
C GLY A 155 2.56 20.59 8.69
N ALA A 156 3.30 21.70 8.90
CA ALA A 156 4.38 21.76 9.89
C ALA A 156 3.88 21.50 11.32
N SER A 157 2.75 22.10 11.71
CA SER A 157 2.15 21.91 13.03
C SER A 157 1.77 20.45 13.31
N THR A 158 1.33 19.70 12.29
CA THR A 158 1.09 18.26 12.40
C THR A 158 2.38 17.50 12.70
N CYS A 159 3.45 17.84 11.99
CA CYS A 159 4.76 17.22 12.19
C CYS A 159 5.34 17.54 13.58
N ASP A 160 5.27 18.80 14.00
CA ASP A 160 5.79 19.23 15.31
C ASP A 160 5.03 18.54 16.46
N TYR A 161 3.71 18.37 16.30
CA TYR A 161 2.90 17.70 17.31
C TYR A 161 3.20 16.20 17.40
N LEU A 162 3.53 15.55 16.27
CA LEU A 162 3.96 14.15 16.23
C LEU A 162 5.24 13.91 17.02
N ASP A 163 6.12 14.90 17.13
CA ASP A 163 7.39 14.78 17.89
C ASP A 163 7.18 14.51 19.38
N GLY A 164 6.04 14.88 19.92
CA GLY A 164 5.66 14.60 21.32
C GLY A 164 5.21 13.16 21.57
N PHE A 165 5.02 12.34 20.53
CA PHE A 165 4.50 10.98 20.67
C PHE A 165 5.58 9.90 20.47
N ASN A 166 5.34 8.74 21.07
CA ASN A 166 6.09 7.50 20.83
C ASN A 166 5.08 6.37 20.68
N PHE A 167 4.88 5.93 19.44
CA PHE A 167 3.89 4.90 19.13
C PHE A 167 4.49 3.50 19.26
N SER A 168 3.73 2.56 19.82
CA SER A 168 4.10 1.15 19.80
C SER A 168 4.03 0.57 18.38
N ILE A 169 3.02 1.00 17.61
CA ILE A 169 2.77 0.52 16.26
C ILE A 169 2.13 1.64 15.41
N GLY A 170 2.50 1.69 14.14
CA GLY A 170 1.92 2.62 13.16
C GLY A 170 1.50 1.92 11.88
N PHE A 171 0.37 2.36 11.34
CA PHE A 171 -0.17 1.88 10.07
C PHE A 171 -0.31 3.04 9.09
N LEU A 172 0.36 2.92 7.94
CA LEU A 172 0.40 3.95 6.91
C LEU A 172 -0.11 3.44 5.58
N GLY A 173 -0.68 4.34 4.78
CA GLY A 173 -0.99 4.07 3.38
C GLY A 173 0.12 4.55 2.44
N ALA A 174 0.17 3.97 1.23
CA ALA A 174 1.00 4.45 0.14
C ALA A 174 0.19 4.60 -1.15
N ASN A 175 0.53 5.59 -1.97
CA ASN A 175 -0.05 5.75 -3.31
C ASN A 175 0.71 4.93 -4.34
N GLY A 176 2.03 4.83 -4.20
CA GLY A 176 2.90 4.03 -5.04
C GLY A 176 4.06 3.41 -4.27
N ILE A 177 4.50 2.25 -4.74
CA ILE A 177 5.63 1.48 -4.17
C ILE A 177 6.50 1.02 -5.32
N GLN A 178 7.79 1.39 -5.27
CA GLN A 178 8.75 0.98 -6.28
C GLN A 178 10.15 0.88 -5.65
N GLU A 179 10.90 -0.15 -6.02
CA GLU A 179 12.14 -0.56 -5.35
C GLU A 179 13.22 0.54 -5.30
N GLU A 180 13.39 1.31 -6.36
CA GLU A 180 14.43 2.32 -6.44
C GLU A 180 14.07 3.61 -5.69
N VAL A 181 12.77 3.94 -5.61
CA VAL A 181 12.29 5.21 -5.03
C VAL A 181 11.56 5.05 -3.70
N GLY A 182 11.18 3.84 -3.33
CA GLY A 182 10.50 3.56 -2.07
C GLY A 182 8.99 3.75 -2.13
N PHE A 183 8.46 4.21 -1.02
CA PHE A 183 7.06 4.52 -0.83
C PHE A 183 6.78 5.96 -1.23
N THR A 184 5.80 6.17 -2.10
CA THR A 184 5.53 7.48 -2.69
C THR A 184 4.09 7.95 -2.49
N THR A 185 3.91 9.27 -2.45
CA THR A 185 2.64 9.98 -2.41
C THR A 185 2.70 11.21 -3.32
N PRO A 186 1.57 11.71 -3.86
CA PRO A 186 1.60 12.90 -4.70
C PRO A 186 1.87 14.20 -3.95
N ASP A 187 1.58 14.26 -2.64
CA ASP A 187 1.59 15.49 -1.86
C ASP A 187 2.78 15.56 -0.90
N MET A 188 3.49 16.71 -0.92
CA MET A 188 4.68 16.93 -0.09
C MET A 188 4.34 17.01 1.40
N ASN A 189 3.24 17.67 1.77
CA ASN A 189 2.84 17.81 3.16
C ASN A 189 2.40 16.45 3.75
N GLU A 190 1.70 15.62 2.96
CA GLU A 190 1.40 14.25 3.36
C GLU A 190 2.67 13.41 3.52
N ALA A 191 3.63 13.55 2.59
CA ALA A 191 4.92 12.86 2.69
C ALA A 191 5.68 13.23 3.97
N MET A 192 5.69 14.51 4.34
CA MET A 192 6.33 14.99 5.57
C MET A 192 5.68 14.37 6.81
N VAL A 193 4.35 14.36 6.91
CA VAL A 193 3.62 13.76 8.02
C VAL A 193 3.89 12.26 8.11
N LYS A 194 3.86 11.53 6.98
CA LYS A 194 4.17 10.10 6.93
C LYS A 194 5.60 9.80 7.39
N SER A 195 6.59 10.53 6.87
CA SER A 195 8.00 10.38 7.30
C SER A 195 8.17 10.63 8.79
N ARG A 196 7.52 11.68 9.32
CA ARG A 196 7.59 11.99 10.74
C ARG A 196 6.93 10.90 11.59
N ALA A 197 5.75 10.42 11.20
CA ALA A 197 5.06 9.35 11.89
C ALA A 197 5.88 8.05 11.95
N ILE A 198 6.52 7.67 10.82
CA ILE A 198 7.43 6.52 10.76
C ILE A 198 8.53 6.64 11.81
N SER A 199 9.17 7.81 11.91
CA SER A 199 10.26 8.03 12.87
C SER A 199 9.83 7.99 14.34
N ARG A 200 8.52 8.05 14.61
CA ARG A 200 7.94 8.04 15.96
C ARG A 200 7.32 6.70 16.35
N CYS A 201 7.32 5.73 15.47
CA CYS A 201 6.78 4.39 15.71
C CYS A 201 7.89 3.38 15.98
N LYS A 202 7.68 2.50 16.97
CA LYS A 202 8.56 1.36 17.24
C LYS A 202 8.46 0.31 16.15
N LYS A 203 7.24 0.10 15.61
CA LYS A 203 6.95 -0.82 14.52
C LYS A 203 6.04 -0.13 13.51
N VAL A 204 6.30 -0.33 12.23
CA VAL A 204 5.53 0.33 11.16
C VAL A 204 5.12 -0.68 10.11
N TYR A 205 3.86 -0.60 9.71
CA TYR A 205 3.31 -1.33 8.57
C TYR A 205 2.76 -0.38 7.52
N VAL A 206 3.15 -0.60 6.27
CA VAL A 206 2.54 0.06 5.12
C VAL A 206 1.47 -0.84 4.52
N LEU A 207 0.22 -0.37 4.50
CA LEU A 207 -0.92 -1.09 3.98
C LEU A 207 -1.15 -0.68 2.53
N ALA A 208 -0.96 -1.60 1.60
CA ALA A 208 -1.07 -1.32 0.19
C ALA A 208 -1.62 -2.52 -0.58
N ASP A 209 -2.70 -2.31 -1.31
CA ASP A 209 -3.15 -3.33 -2.26
C ASP A 209 -2.17 -3.45 -3.44
N SER A 210 -2.22 -4.58 -4.10
CA SER A 210 -1.33 -4.93 -5.22
C SER A 210 -1.27 -3.90 -6.35
N SER A 211 -2.29 -3.07 -6.51
CA SER A 211 -2.32 -2.03 -7.56
C SER A 211 -1.36 -0.86 -7.32
N LYS A 212 -0.75 -0.79 -6.12
CA LYS A 212 0.18 0.28 -5.76
C LYS A 212 1.61 0.00 -6.19
N PHE A 213 1.94 -1.26 -6.47
CA PHE A 213 3.27 -1.65 -6.90
C PHE A 213 3.56 -1.23 -8.34
N GLY A 214 4.81 -0.83 -8.60
CA GLY A 214 5.25 -0.31 -9.89
C GLY A 214 4.82 1.13 -10.19
N LYS A 215 4.10 1.80 -9.29
CA LYS A 215 3.71 3.21 -9.42
C LYS A 215 4.65 4.11 -8.65
N ILE A 216 4.97 5.26 -9.25
CA ILE A 216 5.75 6.33 -8.64
C ILE A 216 4.92 7.60 -8.63
N PHE A 217 4.85 8.25 -7.47
CA PHE A 217 4.31 9.59 -7.32
C PHE A 217 5.43 10.58 -6.99
N GLN A 218 5.09 11.88 -6.95
CA GLN A 218 6.04 12.98 -6.93
C GLN A 218 6.99 12.96 -5.73
N VAL A 219 6.54 12.47 -4.58
CA VAL A 219 7.32 12.58 -3.34
C VAL A 219 7.49 11.21 -2.68
N SER A 220 8.74 10.82 -2.43
CA SER A 220 9.05 9.65 -1.61
C SER A 220 8.99 10.04 -0.14
N PHE A 221 8.30 9.24 0.68
CA PHE A 221 8.25 9.49 2.12
C PHE A 221 9.07 8.50 2.95
N SER A 222 9.45 7.37 2.37
CA SER A 222 10.42 6.44 2.97
C SER A 222 11.07 5.54 1.94
N LYS A 223 12.33 5.17 2.22
CA LYS A 223 13.11 4.12 1.54
C LYS A 223 13.70 3.14 2.56
N ASP A 224 13.17 3.15 3.77
CA ASP A 224 13.65 2.30 4.85
C ASP A 224 13.46 0.82 4.48
N PRO A 225 14.56 0.04 4.41
CA PRO A 225 14.51 -1.36 4.04
C PRO A 225 13.77 -2.25 5.05
N ASP A 226 13.66 -1.79 6.29
CA ASP A 226 13.05 -2.54 7.38
C ASP A 226 11.54 -2.31 7.53
N LEU A 227 10.95 -1.40 6.73
CA LEU A 227 9.50 -1.23 6.71
C LEU A 227 8.81 -2.48 6.18
N GLU A 228 7.81 -2.94 6.92
CA GLU A 228 6.99 -4.08 6.54
C GLU A 228 5.77 -3.62 5.74
N ILE A 229 5.47 -4.32 4.65
CA ILE A 229 4.29 -4.07 3.82
C ILE A 229 3.29 -5.19 4.06
N ILE A 230 2.03 -4.80 4.31
CA ILE A 230 0.91 -5.74 4.31
C ILE A 230 0.16 -5.56 2.98
N THR A 231 0.09 -6.62 2.20
CA THR A 231 -0.52 -6.59 0.86
C THR A 231 -1.31 -7.86 0.57
N ASP A 232 -2.25 -7.74 -0.37
CA ASP A 232 -2.95 -8.88 -0.96
C ASP A 232 -2.07 -9.62 -1.97
N SER A 233 -2.48 -10.82 -2.30
CA SER A 233 -1.88 -11.56 -3.40
C SER A 233 -2.44 -11.09 -4.74
N LEU A 234 -1.56 -10.83 -5.71
CA LEU A 234 -1.96 -10.58 -7.11
C LEU A 234 -2.58 -11.80 -7.82
N GLY A 235 -2.73 -12.94 -7.16
CA GLY A 235 -3.25 -14.16 -7.80
C GLY A 235 -4.10 -15.06 -6.92
N ASP A 236 -4.27 -14.70 -5.63
CA ASP A 236 -5.11 -15.44 -4.68
C ASP A 236 -5.64 -14.44 -3.66
N ASP A 237 -6.85 -13.95 -3.89
CA ASP A 237 -7.50 -12.89 -3.10
C ASP A 237 -7.71 -13.27 -1.61
N THR A 238 -7.39 -14.51 -1.23
CA THR A 238 -7.55 -15.02 0.13
C THR A 238 -6.29 -14.95 0.98
N LYS A 239 -5.12 -14.64 0.39
CA LYS A 239 -3.83 -14.64 1.10
C LYS A 239 -3.30 -13.23 1.31
N ILE A 240 -2.97 -12.94 2.56
CA ILE A 240 -2.28 -11.71 2.96
C ILE A 240 -0.81 -12.01 3.23
N TYR A 241 0.05 -11.10 2.79
CA TYR A 241 1.49 -11.22 2.92
C TYR A 241 2.06 -10.03 3.69
N VAL A 242 2.96 -10.34 4.64
CA VAL A 242 3.78 -9.34 5.33
C VAL A 242 5.20 -9.49 4.82
N ARG A 243 5.80 -8.39 4.38
CA ARG A 243 7.16 -8.39 3.81
C ARG A 243 7.92 -7.14 4.16
N LYS A 244 9.23 -7.29 4.33
CA LYS A 244 10.14 -6.15 4.36
C LYS A 244 10.32 -5.58 2.96
N TYR A 245 10.46 -4.26 2.88
CA TYR A 245 10.57 -3.52 1.62
C TYR A 245 11.76 -3.98 0.74
N LYS A 246 12.88 -4.42 1.33
CA LYS A 246 14.08 -4.89 0.60
C LYS A 246 14.42 -6.36 0.83
N GLU A 247 13.52 -7.18 1.36
CA GLU A 247 13.76 -8.62 1.37
C GLU A 247 13.83 -9.16 -0.05
N ASP A 248 14.89 -9.96 -0.27
CA ASP A 248 15.28 -10.55 -1.54
C ASP A 248 14.14 -10.71 -2.54
N LYS A 249 14.32 -10.01 -3.67
CA LYS A 249 13.50 -10.13 -4.87
C LYS A 249 12.04 -10.35 -4.53
N TRP A 250 11.19 -9.46 -4.86
CA TRP A 250 9.73 -9.55 -4.84
C TRP A 250 9.18 -10.89 -5.38
N TYR A 251 9.94 -11.97 -5.10
CA TYR A 251 9.62 -13.34 -5.37
C TYR A 251 8.79 -13.90 -4.23
N ILE A 252 7.56 -14.21 -4.55
CA ILE A 252 6.77 -15.13 -3.74
C ILE A 252 6.70 -16.42 -4.51
N PRO A 253 7.04 -17.57 -3.85
CA PRO A 253 7.01 -18.86 -4.49
C PRO A 253 5.62 -19.23 -5.00
#